data_a2c4f0828040b6e43b5e3064b5a3279a
#
_entry.id   a2c4f0828040b6e43b5e3064b5a3279a
#
_cell.length_a   1.000
_cell.length_b   1.000
_cell.length_c   1.000
_cell.angle_alpha   90.00
_cell.angle_beta   90.00
_cell.angle_gamma   90.00
#
_symmetry.space_group_name_H-M   'P 1'
#
loop_
_entity.id
_entity.type
_entity.pdbx_description
1 polymer ?
#
loop_
_entity_poly.entity_id
_entity_poly.type
_entity_poly.pdbx_seq_one_letter_code
_entity_poly.pdbx_strand_id
1 'polypeptide(L)'
;MSVAKKNLNRSGVLAGGNWIIDQVKMIDVYPQREQLANITGPTVTGTGGSPYNLLVNFAKLGANIPLSAAGLIGKDSFGELILADCKKHKIDSKFLTVSSSAPTSYTDVMTETKGGNRTFFHNQGSNAIWEGEDLDFSKTKAKFFHLGYLLLMQSLDGPDKKYGTKAAKLLAAAQSAGLKTSIDTVSEDSDRFESVITPALKLSLIHI
;
A
#
# COMPACT_ATOMS: atom_id res chain seq x y z
N MET A 1 3.80 24.09 -27.95
CA MET A 1 2.44 24.44 -27.48
C MET A 1 2.38 24.21 -25.96
N SER A 2 2.30 25.30 -25.19
CA SER A 2 2.20 25.26 -23.73
C SER A 2 0.79 24.78 -23.36
N VAL A 3 0.68 23.57 -22.84
CA VAL A 3 -0.57 23.09 -22.23
C VAL A 3 -0.77 23.90 -20.94
N ALA A 4 -1.73 24.80 -20.94
CA ALA A 4 -2.10 25.60 -19.79
C ALA A 4 -2.36 24.61 -18.62
N LYS A 5 -1.53 24.66 -17.56
CA LYS A 5 -1.77 23.97 -16.30
C LYS A 5 -3.13 24.46 -15.78
N LYS A 6 -4.17 23.64 -15.94
CA LYS A 6 -5.45 23.86 -15.26
C LYS A 6 -5.13 23.92 -13.76
N ASN A 7 -5.24 25.10 -13.17
CA ASN A 7 -5.14 25.29 -11.72
C ASN A 7 -6.36 24.61 -11.07
N LEU A 8 -6.31 23.30 -10.98
CA LEU A 8 -7.26 22.53 -10.19
C LEU A 8 -6.98 22.86 -8.72
N ASN A 9 -7.97 23.38 -8.03
CA ASN A 9 -7.90 23.59 -6.58
C ASN A 9 -7.82 22.20 -5.91
N ARG A 10 -6.60 21.64 -5.82
CA ARG A 10 -6.34 20.28 -5.33
C ARG A 10 -6.36 20.24 -3.82
N SER A 11 -7.03 19.24 -3.25
CA SER A 11 -7.14 19.02 -1.80
C SER A 11 -7.14 17.53 -1.49
N GLY A 12 -6.67 17.16 -0.29
CA GLY A 12 -6.71 15.80 0.20
C GLY A 12 -5.58 14.90 -0.29
N VAL A 13 -5.73 13.61 0.00
CA VAL A 13 -4.72 12.57 -0.21
C VAL A 13 -5.31 11.41 -1.00
N LEU A 14 -4.60 11.00 -2.04
CA LEU A 14 -4.77 9.72 -2.70
C LEU A 14 -3.62 8.82 -2.24
N ALA A 15 -3.91 7.70 -1.58
CA ALA A 15 -2.90 6.73 -1.20
C ALA A 15 -3.09 5.45 -2.01
N GLY A 16 -2.01 5.02 -2.63
CA GLY A 16 -1.96 3.82 -3.46
C GLY A 16 -0.84 2.87 -3.05
N GLY A 17 -0.95 1.63 -3.49
CA GLY A 17 0.05 0.62 -3.21
C GLY A 17 -0.55 -0.65 -2.64
N ASN A 18 0.12 -1.21 -1.65
CA ASN A 18 -0.26 -2.50 -1.11
C ASN A 18 -1.35 -2.41 -0.04
N TRP A 19 -2.47 -3.03 -0.36
CA TRP A 19 -3.59 -3.26 0.55
C TRP A 19 -3.48 -4.67 1.08
N ILE A 20 -3.46 -4.83 2.40
CA ILE A 20 -3.14 -6.11 3.07
C ILE A 20 -4.20 -6.40 4.12
N ILE A 21 -4.49 -7.67 4.31
CA ILE A 21 -5.17 -8.15 5.52
C ILE A 21 -4.12 -8.75 6.45
N ASP A 22 -4.01 -8.21 7.64
CA ASP A 22 -3.17 -8.76 8.69
C ASP A 22 -3.96 -9.76 9.53
N GLN A 23 -3.45 -10.98 9.67
CA GLN A 23 -3.97 -12.04 10.53
C GLN A 23 -3.00 -12.22 11.70
N VAL A 24 -3.27 -11.52 12.78
CA VAL A 24 -2.43 -11.56 13.98
C VAL A 24 -2.75 -12.78 14.82
N LYS A 25 -1.74 -13.62 15.05
CA LYS A 25 -1.79 -14.84 15.85
C LYS A 25 -0.81 -14.71 17.01
N MET A 26 -1.32 -14.80 18.23
CA MET A 26 -0.48 -14.85 19.42
C MET A 26 0.11 -16.25 19.56
N ILE A 27 1.43 -16.35 19.74
CA ILE A 27 2.14 -17.62 19.94
C ILE A 27 2.87 -17.62 21.28
N ASP A 28 3.04 -18.80 21.88
CA ASP A 28 3.77 -18.98 23.15
C ASP A 28 5.27 -18.72 22.97
N VAL A 29 5.85 -19.19 21.88
CA VAL A 29 7.26 -19.04 21.52
C VAL A 29 7.41 -19.08 19.98
N TYR A 30 8.41 -18.40 19.44
CA TYR A 30 8.77 -18.60 18.04
C TYR A 30 9.57 -19.90 17.91
N PRO A 31 9.07 -20.92 17.17
CA PRO A 31 9.70 -22.24 17.15
C PRO A 31 10.98 -22.21 16.33
N GLN A 32 11.93 -23.07 16.68
CA GLN A 32 13.01 -23.43 15.78
C GLN A 32 12.47 -24.24 14.60
N ARG A 33 13.28 -24.37 13.54
CA ARG A 33 12.91 -25.17 12.37
C ARG A 33 12.49 -26.57 12.81
N GLU A 34 11.38 -27.07 12.23
CA GLU A 34 10.80 -28.40 12.49
C GLU A 34 10.21 -28.61 13.90
N GLN A 35 10.12 -27.56 14.71
CA GLN A 35 9.47 -27.60 16.01
C GLN A 35 8.08 -26.98 15.98
N LEU A 36 7.26 -27.34 16.95
CA LEU A 36 5.90 -26.87 17.14
C LEU A 36 5.86 -25.75 18.18
N ALA A 37 5.08 -24.70 17.88
CA ALA A 37 4.63 -23.72 18.86
C ALA A 37 3.10 -23.70 18.89
N ASN A 38 2.52 -23.20 19.98
CA ASN A 38 1.06 -23.13 20.14
C ASN A 38 0.57 -21.72 19.81
N ILE A 39 -0.55 -21.63 19.06
CA ILE A 39 -1.33 -20.41 18.96
C ILE A 39 -2.17 -20.32 20.22
N THR A 40 -1.98 -19.25 21.02
CA THR A 40 -2.51 -19.09 22.38
C THR A 40 -3.84 -18.35 22.49
N GLY A 41 -4.41 -17.93 21.35
CA GLY A 41 -5.66 -17.18 21.32
C GLY A 41 -6.31 -17.14 19.94
N PRO A 42 -7.44 -16.44 19.80
CA PRO A 42 -8.10 -16.29 18.52
C PRO A 42 -7.24 -15.44 17.54
N THR A 43 -7.35 -15.72 16.24
CA THR A 43 -6.77 -14.87 15.22
C THR A 43 -7.51 -13.54 15.17
N VAL A 44 -6.77 -12.44 15.25
CA VAL A 44 -7.31 -11.09 15.05
C VAL A 44 -7.04 -10.66 13.60
N THR A 45 -8.11 -10.41 12.87
CA THR A 45 -8.02 -10.00 11.46
C THR A 45 -8.32 -8.51 11.33
N GLY A 46 -7.50 -7.80 10.56
CA GLY A 46 -7.69 -6.37 10.30
C GLY A 46 -7.07 -5.94 8.99
N THR A 47 -7.53 -4.80 8.47
CA THR A 47 -6.94 -4.18 7.29
C THR A 47 -5.63 -3.50 7.64
N GLY A 48 -4.61 -3.68 6.79
CA GLY A 48 -3.28 -3.11 6.91
C GLY A 48 -2.73 -2.64 5.57
N GLY A 49 -1.43 -2.44 5.54
CA GLY A 49 -0.70 -1.88 4.39
C GLY A 49 -0.53 -0.37 4.48
N SER A 50 0.52 0.16 3.83
CA SER A 50 0.88 1.58 3.90
C SER A 50 -0.27 2.52 3.54
N PRO A 51 -0.96 2.36 2.37
CA PRO A 51 -2.03 3.28 1.99
C PRO A 51 -3.20 3.26 2.98
N TYR A 52 -3.57 2.08 3.49
CA TYR A 52 -4.63 2.00 4.50
C TYR A 52 -4.24 2.71 5.79
N ASN A 53 -3.06 2.39 6.32
CA ASN A 53 -2.59 2.95 7.59
C ASN A 53 -2.51 4.49 7.52
N LEU A 54 -2.03 5.03 6.41
CA LEU A 54 -1.99 6.49 6.21
C LEU A 54 -3.40 7.08 6.22
N LEU A 55 -4.30 6.56 5.39
CA LEU A 55 -5.66 7.11 5.21
C LEU A 55 -6.51 6.98 6.48
N VAL A 56 -6.45 5.83 7.14
CA VAL A 56 -7.23 5.61 8.37
C VAL A 56 -6.73 6.48 9.52
N ASN A 57 -5.42 6.74 9.59
CA ASN A 57 -4.88 7.65 10.60
C ASN A 57 -5.35 9.09 10.36
N PHE A 58 -5.35 9.58 9.11
CA PHE A 58 -5.95 10.88 8.80
C PHE A 58 -7.44 10.94 9.19
N ALA A 59 -8.20 9.89 8.88
CA ALA A 59 -9.61 9.83 9.26
C ALA A 59 -9.82 9.85 10.78
N LYS A 60 -9.04 9.06 11.54
CA LYS A 60 -9.12 8.97 13.00
C LYS A 60 -8.65 10.24 13.70
N LEU A 61 -7.67 10.94 13.13
CA LEU A 61 -7.21 12.24 13.64
C LEU A 61 -8.16 13.39 13.30
N GLY A 62 -9.28 13.12 12.63
CA GLY A 62 -10.27 14.13 12.29
C GLY A 62 -9.83 15.08 11.18
N ALA A 63 -8.91 14.68 10.32
CA ALA A 63 -8.51 15.47 9.18
C ALA A 63 -9.69 15.70 8.24
N ASN A 64 -10.15 16.95 8.13
CA ASN A 64 -11.29 17.34 7.28
C ASN A 64 -10.83 17.58 5.83
N ILE A 65 -10.25 16.55 5.21
CA ILE A 65 -9.76 16.55 3.83
C ILE A 65 -10.27 15.30 3.09
N PRO A 66 -10.45 15.35 1.76
CA PRO A 66 -10.78 14.19 0.95
C PRO A 66 -9.70 13.11 1.06
N LEU A 67 -10.12 11.87 1.32
CA LEU A 67 -9.26 10.69 1.40
C LEU A 67 -9.69 9.71 0.33
N SER A 68 -8.74 9.24 -0.50
CA SER A 68 -9.01 8.31 -1.59
C SER A 68 -7.99 7.17 -1.62
N ALA A 69 -8.47 5.97 -1.90
CA ALA A 69 -7.71 4.74 -2.00
C ALA A 69 -7.45 4.37 -3.47
N ALA A 70 -6.25 3.88 -3.78
CA ALA A 70 -5.88 3.32 -5.07
C ALA A 70 -5.10 2.02 -4.90
N GLY A 71 -5.27 1.06 -5.80
CA GLY A 71 -4.58 -0.22 -5.75
C GLY A 71 -5.41 -1.36 -6.32
N LEU A 72 -4.98 -2.57 -6.05
CA LEU A 72 -5.63 -3.79 -6.50
C LEU A 72 -5.91 -4.72 -5.32
N ILE A 73 -7.15 -5.19 -5.21
CA ILE A 73 -7.58 -6.21 -4.24
C ILE A 73 -8.19 -7.40 -4.97
N GLY A 74 -8.26 -8.54 -4.32
CA GLY A 74 -8.91 -9.73 -4.87
C GLY A 74 -10.43 -9.67 -4.77
N LYS A 75 -11.09 -10.49 -5.57
CA LYS A 75 -12.55 -10.74 -5.49
C LYS A 75 -12.81 -11.84 -4.45
N ASP A 76 -12.59 -11.52 -3.19
CA ASP A 76 -12.69 -12.44 -2.06
C ASP A 76 -13.13 -11.72 -0.77
N SER A 77 -13.33 -12.47 0.30
CA SER A 77 -13.78 -11.93 1.59
C SER A 77 -12.80 -10.91 2.20
N PHE A 78 -11.51 -11.02 1.92
CA PHE A 78 -10.51 -10.05 2.35
C PHE A 78 -10.63 -8.73 1.58
N GLY A 79 -10.88 -8.79 0.28
CA GLY A 79 -11.19 -7.61 -0.53
C GLY A 79 -12.46 -6.90 -0.07
N GLU A 80 -13.51 -7.67 0.25
CA GLU A 80 -14.75 -7.12 0.82
C GLU A 80 -14.51 -6.43 2.17
N LEU A 81 -13.67 -7.00 3.04
CA LEU A 81 -13.30 -6.41 4.32
C LEU A 81 -12.58 -5.07 4.13
N ILE A 82 -11.63 -4.98 3.20
CA ILE A 82 -10.93 -3.73 2.87
C ILE A 82 -11.93 -2.65 2.39
N LEU A 83 -12.85 -3.01 1.49
CA LEU A 83 -13.86 -2.06 1.00
C LEU A 83 -14.81 -1.60 2.11
N ALA A 84 -15.20 -2.51 3.02
CA ALA A 84 -16.04 -2.18 4.17
C ALA A 84 -15.32 -1.21 5.12
N ASP A 85 -14.03 -1.41 5.38
CA ASP A 85 -13.21 -0.51 6.20
C ASP A 85 -13.02 0.86 5.55
N CYS A 86 -12.77 0.92 4.23
CA CYS A 86 -12.74 2.18 3.50
C CYS A 86 -14.04 2.95 3.68
N LYS A 87 -15.18 2.28 3.49
CA LYS A 87 -16.52 2.88 3.68
C LYS A 87 -16.73 3.38 5.11
N LYS A 88 -16.37 2.58 6.12
CA LYS A 88 -16.47 2.92 7.54
C LYS A 88 -15.70 4.22 7.88
N HIS A 89 -14.54 4.41 7.27
CA HIS A 89 -13.67 5.56 7.48
C HIS A 89 -13.87 6.70 6.48
N LYS A 90 -14.93 6.62 5.62
CA LYS A 90 -15.24 7.62 4.59
C LYS A 90 -14.10 7.85 3.59
N ILE A 91 -13.35 6.79 3.28
CA ILE A 91 -12.30 6.78 2.27
C ILE A 91 -12.94 6.41 0.91
N ASP A 92 -12.79 7.27 -0.08
CA ASP A 92 -13.27 7.00 -1.45
C ASP A 92 -12.42 5.90 -2.09
N SER A 93 -13.04 4.77 -2.40
CA SER A 93 -12.38 3.58 -2.95
C SER A 93 -12.51 3.44 -4.48
N LYS A 94 -12.90 4.48 -5.19
CA LYS A 94 -13.16 4.40 -6.64
C LYS A 94 -11.95 4.01 -7.51
N PHE A 95 -10.72 4.20 -7.00
CA PHE A 95 -9.49 3.78 -7.67
C PHE A 95 -8.87 2.51 -7.05
N LEU A 96 -9.60 1.85 -6.15
CA LEU A 96 -9.26 0.54 -5.63
C LEU A 96 -9.99 -0.49 -6.47
N THR A 97 -9.27 -1.12 -7.39
CA THR A 97 -9.83 -2.06 -8.37
C THR A 97 -9.90 -3.48 -7.81
N VAL A 98 -10.84 -4.28 -8.33
CA VAL A 98 -11.04 -5.66 -7.89
C VAL A 98 -10.61 -6.62 -8.99
N SER A 99 -9.68 -7.52 -8.67
CA SER A 99 -9.16 -8.55 -9.58
C SER A 99 -9.82 -9.90 -9.33
N SER A 100 -10.10 -10.63 -10.38
CA SER A 100 -10.45 -12.05 -10.31
C SER A 100 -9.26 -12.99 -10.57
N SER A 101 -8.10 -12.44 -10.94
CA SER A 101 -6.92 -13.21 -11.32
C SER A 101 -5.93 -13.45 -10.17
N ALA A 102 -6.07 -12.73 -9.06
CA ALA A 102 -5.24 -12.91 -7.87
C ALA A 102 -6.05 -12.65 -6.60
N PRO A 103 -5.78 -13.36 -5.50
CA PRO A 103 -6.42 -13.11 -4.22
C PRO A 103 -5.94 -11.80 -3.60
N THR A 104 -6.69 -11.27 -2.65
CA THR A 104 -6.24 -10.16 -1.82
C THR A 104 -4.97 -10.54 -1.06
N SER A 105 -4.02 -9.63 -1.01
CA SER A 105 -2.79 -9.80 -0.24
C SER A 105 -3.08 -9.93 1.25
N TYR A 106 -2.32 -10.79 1.94
CA TYR A 106 -2.45 -10.93 3.39
C TYR A 106 -1.10 -11.23 4.05
N THR A 107 -1.05 -11.02 5.35
CA THR A 107 0.11 -11.34 6.18
C THR A 107 -0.34 -12.10 7.42
N ASP A 108 0.22 -13.29 7.63
CA ASP A 108 0.18 -13.95 8.93
C ASP A 108 1.24 -13.32 9.83
N VAL A 109 0.80 -12.70 10.92
CA VAL A 109 1.66 -12.01 11.88
C VAL A 109 1.76 -12.85 13.13
N MET A 110 2.85 -13.61 13.27
CA MET A 110 3.13 -14.37 14.48
C MET A 110 3.71 -13.44 15.54
N THR A 111 3.00 -13.26 16.64
CA THR A 111 3.38 -12.36 17.73
C THR A 111 3.63 -13.17 18.99
N GLU A 112 4.85 -13.13 19.51
CA GLU A 112 5.20 -13.80 20.76
C GLU A 112 4.48 -13.15 21.95
N THR A 113 3.82 -13.95 22.77
CA THR A 113 3.13 -13.49 23.99
C THR A 113 4.13 -12.87 24.97
N LYS A 114 5.35 -13.41 25.04
CA LYS A 114 6.43 -12.90 25.84
C LYS A 114 7.36 -12.04 24.99
N GLY A 115 7.39 -10.74 25.27
CA GLY A 115 8.28 -9.80 24.57
C GLY A 115 7.62 -9.07 23.39
N GLY A 116 6.53 -9.59 22.82
CA GLY A 116 5.80 -8.92 21.73
C GLY A 116 6.51 -8.89 20.38
N ASN A 117 7.57 -9.71 20.20
CA ASN A 117 8.28 -9.80 18.92
C ASN A 117 7.35 -10.33 17.83
N ARG A 118 7.48 -9.79 16.63
CA ARG A 118 6.62 -10.15 15.50
C ARG A 118 7.44 -10.70 14.35
N THR A 119 6.92 -11.76 13.73
CA THR A 119 7.45 -12.34 12.49
C THR A 119 6.32 -12.39 11.47
N PHE A 120 6.62 -12.05 10.23
CA PHE A 120 5.64 -11.82 9.17
C PHE A 120 5.80 -12.88 8.08
N PHE A 121 4.69 -13.53 7.72
CA PHE A 121 4.59 -14.44 6.59
C PHE A 121 3.64 -13.80 5.58
N HIS A 122 4.20 -13.23 4.52
CA HIS A 122 3.47 -12.38 3.60
C HIS A 122 3.14 -13.07 2.29
N ASN A 123 1.87 -13.01 1.91
CA ASN A 123 1.39 -13.37 0.57
C ASN A 123 1.09 -12.08 -0.21
N GLN A 124 1.86 -11.83 -1.26
CA GLN A 124 1.72 -10.61 -2.07
C GLN A 124 0.40 -10.52 -2.82
N GLY A 125 -0.21 -11.64 -3.21
CA GLY A 125 -1.52 -11.68 -3.86
C GLY A 125 -1.66 -10.66 -4.99
N SER A 126 -2.76 -9.89 -4.98
CA SER A 126 -3.06 -8.86 -5.96
C SER A 126 -2.04 -7.72 -6.01
N ASN A 127 -1.32 -7.44 -4.90
CA ASN A 127 -0.28 -6.41 -4.88
C ASN A 127 0.91 -6.76 -5.79
N ALA A 128 1.18 -8.06 -6.01
CA ALA A 128 2.25 -8.50 -6.91
C ALA A 128 2.01 -8.08 -8.35
N ILE A 129 0.77 -8.03 -8.79
CA ILE A 129 0.38 -7.80 -10.19
C ILE A 129 -0.11 -6.38 -10.48
N TRP A 130 -0.28 -5.53 -9.46
CA TRP A 130 -0.70 -4.15 -9.68
C TRP A 130 0.42 -3.31 -10.29
N GLU A 131 0.13 -2.67 -11.42
CA GLU A 131 1.09 -1.83 -12.15
C GLU A 131 0.76 -0.33 -12.08
N GLY A 132 -0.41 0.02 -11.55
CA GLY A 132 -0.86 1.41 -11.44
C GLY A 132 -1.21 2.07 -12.80
N GLU A 133 -1.21 1.32 -13.90
CA GLU A 133 -1.50 1.85 -15.24
C GLU A 133 -2.98 2.26 -15.41
N ASP A 134 -3.87 1.70 -14.60
CA ASP A 134 -5.28 2.03 -14.52
C ASP A 134 -5.55 3.35 -13.76
N LEU A 135 -4.54 3.92 -13.10
CA LEU A 135 -4.67 5.11 -12.27
C LEU A 135 -4.54 6.40 -13.07
N ASP A 136 -5.68 6.95 -13.48
CA ASP A 136 -5.76 8.23 -14.17
C ASP A 136 -5.78 9.41 -13.18
N PHE A 137 -4.64 10.05 -12.97
CA PHE A 137 -4.50 11.21 -12.08
C PHE A 137 -5.29 12.45 -12.52
N SER A 138 -5.81 12.51 -13.74
CA SER A 138 -6.70 13.59 -14.16
C SER A 138 -8.09 13.50 -13.52
N LYS A 139 -8.49 12.31 -13.10
CA LYS A 139 -9.78 12.01 -12.45
C LYS A 139 -9.78 12.23 -10.94
N THR A 140 -8.65 12.60 -10.34
CA THR A 140 -8.57 12.90 -8.91
C THR A 140 -8.34 14.39 -8.66
N LYS A 141 -8.92 14.91 -7.57
CA LYS A 141 -8.64 16.25 -7.05
C LYS A 141 -7.61 16.23 -5.91
N ALA A 142 -7.03 15.08 -5.59
CA ALA A 142 -6.04 14.97 -4.53
C ALA A 142 -4.85 15.90 -4.75
N LYS A 143 -4.35 16.49 -3.67
CA LYS A 143 -3.13 17.33 -3.66
C LYS A 143 -1.88 16.48 -3.51
N PHE A 144 -1.99 15.39 -2.76
CA PHE A 144 -0.91 14.46 -2.48
C PHE A 144 -1.22 13.08 -3.05
N PHE A 145 -0.21 12.42 -3.59
CA PHE A 145 -0.21 11.00 -3.90
C PHE A 145 0.85 10.30 -3.04
N HIS A 146 0.43 9.37 -2.21
CA HIS A 146 1.29 8.51 -1.40
C HIS A 146 1.35 7.13 -2.03
N LEU A 147 2.56 6.57 -2.18
CA LEU A 147 2.79 5.22 -2.72
C LEU A 147 3.58 4.38 -1.71
N GLY A 148 3.05 3.28 -1.27
CA GLY A 148 3.71 2.35 -0.32
C GLY A 148 2.99 1.00 -0.22
N TYR A 149 3.66 -0.05 0.27
CA TYR A 149 5.10 -0.10 0.54
C TYR A 149 5.87 -0.45 -0.76
N LEU A 150 6.86 0.30 -1.11
CA LEU A 150 7.87 -0.17 -2.05
C LEU A 150 8.57 -1.40 -1.47
N LEU A 151 9.07 -2.29 -2.31
CA LEU A 151 9.64 -3.62 -2.02
C LEU A 151 8.60 -4.73 -1.79
N LEU A 152 7.30 -4.40 -1.67
CA LEU A 152 6.21 -5.39 -1.59
C LEU A 152 5.29 -5.43 -2.82
N MET A 153 5.60 -4.70 -3.88
CA MET A 153 4.78 -4.61 -5.09
C MET A 153 5.56 -5.08 -6.31
N GLN A 154 5.67 -6.39 -6.49
CA GLN A 154 6.56 -7.03 -7.46
C GLN A 154 6.52 -6.38 -8.86
N SER A 155 5.35 -6.12 -9.42
CA SER A 155 5.23 -5.47 -10.74
C SER A 155 5.67 -4.00 -10.72
N LEU A 156 5.28 -3.23 -9.70
CA LEU A 156 5.67 -1.82 -9.58
C LEU A 156 7.15 -1.63 -9.25
N ASP A 157 7.73 -2.52 -8.46
CA ASP A 157 9.17 -2.55 -8.15
C ASP A 157 10.00 -2.96 -9.37
N GLY A 158 9.35 -3.55 -10.38
CA GLY A 158 9.98 -3.96 -11.63
C GLY A 158 10.59 -2.81 -12.44
N PRO A 159 11.52 -3.12 -13.36
CA PRO A 159 12.28 -2.12 -14.09
C PRO A 159 11.44 -1.31 -15.07
N ASP A 160 11.76 -0.02 -15.21
CA ASP A 160 11.32 0.87 -16.28
C ASP A 160 12.53 1.51 -16.95
N LYS A 161 12.56 1.53 -18.29
CA LYS A 161 13.72 2.02 -19.09
C LYS A 161 14.03 3.50 -18.87
N LYS A 162 13.03 4.33 -18.55
CA LYS A 162 13.19 5.77 -18.42
C LYS A 162 13.33 6.22 -16.97
N TYR A 163 12.58 5.61 -16.07
CA TYR A 163 12.46 6.04 -14.68
C TYR A 163 13.17 5.12 -13.70
N GLY A 164 13.77 4.02 -14.15
CA GLY A 164 14.43 3.02 -13.32
C GLY A 164 13.47 1.95 -12.80
N THR A 165 12.30 2.34 -12.25
CA THR A 165 11.25 1.41 -11.83
C THR A 165 9.88 1.88 -12.32
N LYS A 166 8.90 0.95 -12.40
CA LYS A 166 7.50 1.30 -12.71
C LYS A 166 6.88 2.16 -11.59
N ALA A 167 7.27 1.97 -10.33
CA ALA A 167 6.88 2.82 -9.21
C ALA A 167 7.35 4.27 -9.44
N ALA A 168 8.60 4.48 -9.84
CA ALA A 168 9.11 5.80 -10.19
C ALA A 168 8.36 6.42 -11.39
N LYS A 169 8.03 5.61 -12.42
CA LYS A 169 7.18 6.04 -13.54
C LYS A 169 5.81 6.53 -13.06
N LEU A 170 5.17 5.80 -12.14
CA LEU A 170 3.87 6.16 -11.57
C LEU A 170 3.95 7.48 -10.77
N LEU A 171 5.00 7.66 -9.96
CA LEU A 171 5.26 8.91 -9.22
C LEU A 171 5.47 10.09 -10.16
N ALA A 172 6.24 9.89 -11.26
CA ALA A 172 6.44 10.92 -12.27
C ALA A 172 5.14 11.33 -12.98
N ALA A 173 4.25 10.37 -13.25
CA ALA A 173 2.92 10.64 -13.80
C ALA A 173 2.07 11.47 -12.83
N ALA A 174 2.09 11.15 -11.53
CA ALA A 174 1.41 11.93 -10.50
C ALA A 174 1.92 13.36 -10.43
N GLN A 175 3.24 13.57 -10.43
CA GLN A 175 3.85 14.91 -10.45
C GLN A 175 3.48 15.68 -11.71
N SER A 176 3.50 15.03 -12.88
CA SER A 176 3.12 15.65 -14.16
C SER A 176 1.65 16.10 -14.15
N ALA A 177 0.79 15.40 -13.41
CA ALA A 177 -0.60 15.77 -13.18
C ALA A 177 -0.79 16.84 -12.08
N GLY A 178 0.31 17.32 -11.46
CA GLY A 178 0.32 18.38 -10.45
C GLY A 178 0.09 17.92 -9.02
N LEU A 179 0.24 16.64 -8.72
CA LEU A 179 0.23 16.13 -7.35
C LEU A 179 1.63 16.23 -6.72
N LYS A 180 1.68 16.42 -5.42
CA LYS A 180 2.88 16.19 -4.60
C LYS A 180 2.93 14.71 -4.24
N THR A 181 4.13 14.15 -4.21
CA THR A 181 4.33 12.70 -4.01
C THR A 181 5.04 12.40 -2.71
N SER A 182 4.70 11.29 -2.10
CA SER A 182 5.39 10.69 -0.95
C SER A 182 5.48 9.18 -1.12
N ILE A 183 6.50 8.59 -0.53
CA ILE A 183 6.71 7.14 -0.54
C ILE A 183 6.92 6.61 0.86
N ASP A 184 6.65 5.33 0.99
CA ASP A 184 6.91 4.52 2.18
C ASP A 184 7.51 3.18 1.75
N THR A 185 8.39 2.63 2.58
CA THR A 185 9.12 1.39 2.29
C THR A 185 8.94 0.40 3.42
N VAL A 186 9.10 -0.89 3.08
CA VAL A 186 9.19 -1.94 4.08
C VAL A 186 10.65 -2.40 4.22
N SER A 187 11.00 -2.90 5.41
CA SER A 187 12.24 -3.65 5.57
C SER A 187 12.08 -5.04 4.98
N GLU A 188 12.95 -5.41 4.06
CA GLU A 188 13.06 -6.78 3.55
C GLU A 188 14.52 -7.26 3.63
N ASP A 189 14.72 -8.56 3.71
CA ASP A 189 16.04 -9.18 3.69
C ASP A 189 16.45 -9.49 2.25
N SER A 190 16.77 -8.44 1.49
CA SER A 190 17.25 -8.55 0.10
C SER A 190 18.21 -7.42 -0.25
N ASP A 191 18.94 -7.59 -1.37
CA ASP A 191 19.84 -6.58 -1.94
C ASP A 191 19.15 -5.58 -2.89
N ARG A 192 17.81 -5.64 -3.03
CA ARG A 192 17.03 -4.83 -3.98
C ARG A 192 16.80 -3.39 -3.53
N PHE A 193 17.09 -3.04 -2.27
CA PHE A 193 16.72 -1.74 -1.69
C PHE A 193 17.23 -0.58 -2.57
N GLU A 194 18.51 -0.57 -2.91
CA GLU A 194 19.09 0.51 -3.71
C GLU A 194 18.47 0.61 -5.10
N SER A 195 18.29 -0.51 -5.78
CA SER A 195 17.76 -0.54 -7.15
C SER A 195 16.29 -0.14 -7.25
N VAL A 196 15.49 -0.40 -6.22
CA VAL A 196 14.06 -0.10 -6.20
C VAL A 196 13.78 1.29 -5.62
N ILE A 197 14.44 1.65 -4.51
CA ILE A 197 14.09 2.86 -3.77
C ILE A 197 14.77 4.11 -4.38
N THR A 198 16.03 4.04 -4.79
CA THR A 198 16.76 5.20 -5.32
C THR A 198 16.06 5.91 -6.49
N PRO A 199 15.49 5.21 -7.50
CA PRO A 199 14.71 5.85 -8.54
C PRO A 199 13.47 6.60 -8.03
N ALA A 200 12.77 6.04 -7.03
CA ALA A 200 11.56 6.61 -6.46
C ALA A 200 11.87 7.85 -5.58
N LEU A 201 12.99 7.85 -4.85
CA LEU A 201 13.42 8.98 -4.01
C LEU A 201 13.48 10.29 -4.78
N LYS A 202 13.98 10.27 -6.03
CA LYS A 202 14.09 11.46 -6.90
C LYS A 202 12.72 12.04 -7.27
N LEU A 203 11.67 11.27 -7.12
CA LEU A 203 10.30 11.60 -7.49
C LEU A 203 9.37 11.62 -6.27
N SER A 204 9.92 11.83 -5.09
CA SER A 204 9.17 11.93 -3.85
C SER A 204 9.65 13.12 -3.02
N LEU A 205 8.71 13.83 -2.37
CA LEU A 205 9.00 14.96 -1.50
C LEU A 205 9.06 14.54 -0.01
N ILE A 206 8.42 13.42 0.33
CA ILE A 206 8.32 12.90 1.69
C ILE A 206 8.63 11.41 1.64
N HIS A 207 9.57 11.00 2.47
CA HIS A 207 10.01 9.61 2.61
C HIS A 207 9.70 9.14 4.05
N ILE A 208 9.05 8.01 4.14
CA ILE A 208 8.65 7.40 5.41
C ILE A 208 9.32 6.03 5.54
#